data_1fcff4133cc0a2b39e409d82d9cefac6
#
_entry.id   1fcff4133cc0a2b39e409d82d9cefac6
#
_cell.length_a   1.000
_cell.length_b   1.000
_cell.length_c   1.000
_cell.angle_alpha   90.00
_cell.angle_beta   90.00
_cell.angle_gamma   90.00
#
_symmetry.space_group_name_H-M   'P 1'
#
loop_
_entity.id
_entity.type
_entity.pdbx_description
1 polymer ?
#
loop_
_entity_poly.entity_id
_entity_poly.type
_entity_poly.pdbx_seq_one_letter_code
_entity_poly.pdbx_strand_id
1 'polypeptide(L)'
;MKKIKVLWFTNTSSNYSVGNNEYNGGGWISSLEKELSRKLNIELGVSFFGQGQPNIINKNGVSYYPLTVDRSIKSKLKRFGSIRQQEKSQIDAILKVINQFNPDIIHVFGTEKIFGLITSFIRIPVVIHLQGLIIPYLNAYFPPSYSFVDLLLQDKSFLKSINSYIGFKKSAKREKEILQNCNFFMGRTDWDHRISKLYSPDSKYFYCGEMLRDEFYLSEPWENKTLGVVIQITSTISSPMYKGADLILKTAQILKTKTKLNFEWNVYGINEMNLAEKKTGILSKNVSVQIKGVISSSELCKALKKSHCYFHSSYIDNSPNSICEAQMIGMPVISTNVGGISSLIEHNKTGILLPSNDPFLAASYITQIVNNQDFAIELGKNARKSALKRHNKELIITDIIKAYTSINESNE
;
A
#
# COMPACT_ATOMS: atom_id res chain seq x y z
N MET A 1 -30.82 18.25 2.60
CA MET A 1 -29.49 18.54 3.16
C MET A 1 -28.57 19.06 2.05
N LYS A 2 -27.77 20.10 2.32
CA LYS A 2 -26.76 20.61 1.39
C LYS A 2 -25.73 19.49 1.15
N LYS A 3 -25.36 19.23 -0.11
CA LYS A 3 -24.32 18.25 -0.43
C LYS A 3 -22.96 18.80 0.01
N ILE A 4 -22.11 17.93 0.57
CA ILE A 4 -20.72 18.26 0.85
C ILE A 4 -19.92 18.01 -0.45
N LYS A 5 -19.25 19.03 -0.94
CA LYS A 5 -18.39 18.95 -2.14
C LYS A 5 -16.99 18.51 -1.72
N VAL A 6 -16.59 17.33 -2.13
CA VAL A 6 -15.29 16.74 -1.78
C VAL A 6 -14.43 16.58 -3.03
N LEU A 7 -13.24 17.17 -3.00
CA LEU A 7 -12.25 17.00 -4.07
C LEU A 7 -11.16 16.03 -3.62
N TRP A 8 -11.05 14.93 -4.32
CA TRP A 8 -9.99 13.95 -4.11
C TRP A 8 -8.76 14.27 -4.95
N PHE A 9 -7.59 14.19 -4.34
CA PHE A 9 -6.31 14.11 -5.05
C PHE A 9 -5.72 12.70 -4.86
N THR A 10 -5.58 11.96 -5.96
CA THR A 10 -5.23 10.54 -5.93
C THR A 10 -3.93 10.26 -6.70
N ASN A 11 -3.21 9.20 -6.28
CA ASN A 11 -2.00 8.74 -6.95
C ASN A 11 -2.29 7.96 -8.25
N THR A 12 -3.54 7.54 -8.44
CA THR A 12 -4.04 6.78 -9.60
C THR A 12 -5.20 7.53 -10.23
N SER A 13 -5.57 7.16 -11.46
CA SER A 13 -6.71 7.75 -12.17
C SER A 13 -8.07 7.27 -11.65
N SER A 14 -8.11 6.41 -10.62
CA SER A 14 -9.33 5.79 -10.12
C SER A 14 -10.17 5.19 -11.27
N ASN A 15 -11.47 5.50 -11.38
CA ASN A 15 -12.36 4.98 -12.44
C ASN A 15 -12.41 5.86 -13.71
N TYR A 16 -11.50 6.83 -13.87
CA TYR A 16 -11.42 7.68 -15.06
C TYR A 16 -11.22 6.89 -16.35
N SER A 17 -10.21 6.00 -16.37
CA SER A 17 -9.93 5.12 -17.50
C SER A 17 -10.22 3.66 -17.15
N VAL A 18 -10.97 2.98 -18.01
CA VAL A 18 -11.21 1.55 -17.92
C VAL A 18 -9.99 0.85 -18.52
N GLY A 19 -9.10 0.33 -17.70
CA GLY A 19 -7.96 -0.48 -18.14
C GLY A 19 -6.72 -0.31 -17.25
N ASN A 20 -6.16 -1.42 -16.79
CA ASN A 20 -4.83 -1.59 -16.17
C ASN A 20 -4.49 -0.85 -14.86
N ASN A 21 -5.45 -0.31 -14.11
CA ASN A 21 -5.18 0.36 -12.83
C ASN A 21 -5.23 -0.56 -11.61
N GLU A 22 -5.28 -1.87 -11.80
CA GLU A 22 -5.39 -2.84 -10.70
C GLU A 22 -4.07 -3.07 -9.95
N TYR A 23 -2.96 -2.54 -10.48
CA TYR A 23 -1.63 -2.70 -9.89
C TYR A 23 -1.25 -1.53 -8.97
N ASN A 24 -0.45 -1.81 -7.96
CA ASN A 24 0.15 -0.83 -7.04
C ASN A 24 -0.83 -0.06 -6.14
N GLY A 25 -1.82 -0.74 -5.55
CA GLY A 25 -2.69 -0.15 -4.51
C GLY A 25 -3.83 0.74 -5.05
N GLY A 26 -3.96 0.91 -6.37
CA GLY A 26 -5.02 1.75 -6.95
C GLY A 26 -6.43 1.16 -6.84
N GLY A 27 -6.56 -0.15 -6.75
CA GLY A 27 -7.86 -0.83 -6.79
C GLY A 27 -8.79 -0.48 -5.62
N TRP A 28 -8.28 -0.23 -4.42
CA TRP A 28 -9.09 0.14 -3.27
C TRP A 28 -9.70 1.55 -3.40
N ILE A 29 -8.97 2.51 -4.00
CA ILE A 29 -9.47 3.87 -4.26
C ILE A 29 -10.64 3.80 -5.26
N SER A 30 -10.51 2.99 -6.30
CA SER A 30 -11.59 2.77 -7.28
C SER A 30 -12.82 2.11 -6.65
N SER A 31 -12.62 1.16 -5.72
CA SER A 31 -13.71 0.54 -4.95
C SER A 31 -14.38 1.56 -4.04
N LEU A 32 -13.62 2.40 -3.36
CA LEU A 32 -14.13 3.45 -2.50
C LEU A 32 -14.92 4.51 -3.28
N GLU A 33 -14.40 4.98 -4.41
CA GLU A 33 -15.09 5.92 -5.30
C GLU A 33 -16.45 5.38 -5.73
N LYS A 34 -16.51 4.13 -6.18
CA LYS A 34 -17.73 3.48 -6.63
C LYS A 34 -18.82 3.49 -5.55
N GLU A 35 -18.46 3.25 -4.30
CA GLU A 35 -19.43 3.21 -3.19
C GLU A 35 -19.78 4.63 -2.70
N LEU A 36 -18.81 5.54 -2.62
CA LEU A 36 -19.05 6.90 -2.13
C LEU A 36 -19.86 7.75 -3.14
N SER A 37 -19.62 7.59 -4.43
CA SER A 37 -20.34 8.32 -5.49
C SER A 37 -21.85 8.03 -5.51
N ARG A 38 -22.29 6.94 -4.90
CA ARG A 38 -23.72 6.59 -4.76
C ARG A 38 -24.42 7.30 -3.60
N LYS A 39 -23.68 8.03 -2.75
CA LYS A 39 -24.25 8.72 -1.60
C LYS A 39 -24.79 10.09 -2.01
N LEU A 40 -26.07 10.31 -1.80
CA LEU A 40 -26.80 11.50 -2.25
C LEU A 40 -26.31 12.81 -1.63
N ASN A 41 -25.67 12.74 -0.46
CA ASN A 41 -25.17 13.89 0.29
C ASN A 41 -23.72 14.28 -0.05
N ILE A 42 -23.07 13.59 -1.00
CA ILE A 42 -21.71 13.90 -1.44
C ILE A 42 -21.70 14.28 -2.92
N GLU A 43 -20.98 15.34 -3.26
CA GLU A 43 -20.59 15.69 -4.63
C GLU A 43 -19.09 15.45 -4.76
N LEU A 44 -18.68 14.53 -5.63
CA LEU A 44 -17.30 14.05 -5.71
C LEU A 44 -16.59 14.55 -6.94
N GLY A 45 -15.44 15.22 -6.75
CA GLY A 45 -14.43 15.48 -7.76
C GLY A 45 -13.19 14.64 -7.53
N VAL A 46 -12.54 14.17 -8.59
CA VAL A 46 -11.30 13.39 -8.52
C VAL A 46 -10.25 14.00 -9.44
N SER A 47 -9.08 14.33 -8.88
CA SER A 47 -7.96 14.89 -9.61
C SER A 47 -6.71 14.03 -9.42
N PHE A 48 -5.93 13.87 -10.49
CA PHE A 48 -4.74 13.02 -10.53
C PHE A 48 -3.80 13.46 -11.65
N PHE A 49 -2.52 13.10 -11.57
CA PHE A 49 -1.59 13.33 -12.68
C PHE A 49 -1.78 12.27 -13.76
N GLY A 50 -2.28 12.69 -14.94
CA GLY A 50 -2.52 11.83 -16.10
C GLY A 50 -1.48 11.98 -17.21
N GLN A 51 -1.59 11.12 -18.24
CA GLN A 51 -0.86 11.22 -19.51
C GLN A 51 -1.82 11.68 -20.61
N GLY A 52 -1.33 12.49 -21.55
CA GLY A 52 -2.11 12.96 -22.70
C GLY A 52 -2.80 14.30 -22.48
N GLN A 53 -3.74 14.66 -23.37
CA GLN A 53 -4.55 15.87 -23.20
C GLN A 53 -5.62 15.64 -22.14
N PRO A 54 -5.68 16.51 -21.12
CA PRO A 54 -6.62 16.35 -20.03
C PRO A 54 -8.01 16.85 -20.46
N ASN A 55 -8.92 15.93 -20.61
CA ASN A 55 -10.33 16.30 -20.73
C ASN A 55 -10.99 16.14 -19.36
N ILE A 56 -11.63 17.22 -18.90
CA ILE A 56 -12.54 17.15 -17.77
C ILE A 56 -13.76 16.36 -18.24
N ILE A 57 -14.07 15.28 -17.53
CA ILE A 57 -15.25 14.48 -17.83
C ILE A 57 -16.09 14.30 -16.58
N ASN A 58 -17.40 14.16 -16.78
CA ASN A 58 -18.31 13.68 -15.74
C ASN A 58 -18.74 12.26 -16.10
N LYS A 59 -18.53 11.32 -15.17
CA LYS A 59 -18.83 9.91 -15.36
C LYS A 59 -19.40 9.33 -14.07
N ASN A 60 -20.58 8.72 -14.15
CA ASN A 60 -21.26 8.13 -13.00
C ASN A 60 -21.44 9.10 -11.79
N GLY A 61 -21.67 10.37 -12.06
CA GLY A 61 -21.85 11.40 -11.02
C GLY A 61 -20.54 11.91 -10.39
N VAL A 62 -19.37 11.50 -10.90
CA VAL A 62 -18.06 11.96 -10.47
C VAL A 62 -17.45 12.86 -11.54
N SER A 63 -16.91 14.02 -11.11
CA SER A 63 -16.21 14.97 -11.99
C SER A 63 -14.71 14.71 -11.92
N TYR A 64 -14.08 14.42 -13.07
CA TYR A 64 -12.66 14.11 -13.13
C TYR A 64 -11.85 15.26 -13.72
N TYR A 65 -10.77 15.61 -13.02
CA TYR A 65 -9.85 16.70 -13.35
C TYR A 65 -8.43 16.17 -13.51
N PRO A 66 -8.07 15.56 -14.66
CA PRO A 66 -6.71 15.09 -14.89
C PRO A 66 -5.75 16.28 -15.03
N LEU A 67 -4.65 16.23 -14.27
CA LEU A 67 -3.56 17.19 -14.31
C LEU A 67 -2.49 16.72 -15.28
N THR A 68 -2.04 17.60 -16.19
CA THR A 68 -0.89 17.30 -17.06
C THR A 68 0.41 17.71 -16.40
N VAL A 69 1.40 16.83 -16.48
CA VAL A 69 2.79 17.22 -16.25
C VAL A 69 3.38 17.62 -17.61
N ASP A 70 3.75 18.87 -17.76
CA ASP A 70 4.47 19.32 -18.97
C ASP A 70 5.78 18.55 -19.10
N ARG A 71 5.83 17.61 -20.05
CA ARG A 71 7.01 16.77 -20.38
C ARG A 71 7.78 17.30 -21.57
N SER A 72 7.54 18.55 -21.99
CA SER A 72 8.23 19.16 -23.15
C SER A 72 9.77 19.13 -22.96
N ILE A 73 10.49 19.18 -24.08
CA ILE A 73 11.97 19.29 -24.05
C ILE A 73 12.39 20.56 -23.32
N LYS A 74 11.59 21.64 -23.42
CA LYS A 74 11.79 22.88 -22.64
C LYS A 74 11.64 22.66 -21.13
N SER A 75 10.74 21.77 -20.68
CA SER A 75 10.61 21.40 -19.26
C SER A 75 11.77 20.49 -18.81
N LYS A 76 12.34 19.68 -19.71
CA LYS A 76 13.56 18.90 -19.44
C LYS A 76 14.79 19.79 -19.27
N LEU A 77 14.93 20.86 -20.07
CA LEU A 77 15.98 21.87 -19.90
C LEU A 77 15.75 22.73 -18.63
N LYS A 78 14.50 23.03 -18.29
CA LYS A 78 14.13 23.64 -16.99
C LYS A 78 14.33 22.69 -15.79
N ARG A 79 14.56 21.38 -16.00
CA ARG A 79 15.01 20.46 -14.93
C ARG A 79 16.38 20.82 -14.34
N PHE A 80 17.18 21.59 -15.05
CA PHE A 80 18.35 22.30 -14.50
C PHE A 80 17.95 23.61 -13.78
N GLY A 81 16.74 24.15 -13.99
CA GLY A 81 16.14 25.19 -13.20
C GLY A 81 15.59 24.63 -11.89
N SER A 82 15.63 25.43 -10.82
CA SER A 82 15.36 25.01 -9.45
C SER A 82 14.10 24.12 -9.31
N ILE A 83 14.19 23.06 -8.51
CA ILE A 83 13.10 22.14 -8.13
C ILE A 83 11.86 22.92 -7.69
N ARG A 84 12.04 24.07 -7.00
CA ARG A 84 10.98 25.02 -6.61
C ARG A 84 10.10 25.47 -7.78
N GLN A 85 10.65 25.63 -8.99
CA GLN A 85 9.88 26.14 -10.14
C GLN A 85 8.94 25.09 -10.75
N GLN A 86 9.32 23.79 -10.68
CA GLN A 86 8.45 22.68 -11.11
C GLN A 86 7.33 22.44 -10.10
N GLU A 87 7.65 22.45 -8.82
CA GLU A 87 6.66 22.32 -7.74
C GLU A 87 5.66 23.47 -7.78
N LYS A 88 6.12 24.71 -8.03
CA LYS A 88 5.24 25.87 -8.20
C LYS A 88 4.24 25.69 -9.34
N SER A 89 4.70 25.28 -10.52
CA SER A 89 3.81 25.04 -11.67
C SER A 89 2.76 23.94 -11.40
N GLN A 90 3.14 22.90 -10.66
CA GLN A 90 2.20 21.84 -10.27
C GLN A 90 1.19 22.35 -9.23
N ILE A 91 1.63 23.13 -8.25
CA ILE A 91 0.74 23.76 -7.26
C ILE A 91 -0.24 24.69 -7.95
N ASP A 92 0.21 25.53 -8.89
CA ASP A 92 -0.66 26.42 -9.67
C ASP A 92 -1.74 25.63 -10.44
N ALA A 93 -1.39 24.48 -11.01
CA ALA A 93 -2.34 23.62 -11.70
C ALA A 93 -3.37 22.98 -10.72
N ILE A 94 -2.92 22.57 -9.55
CA ILE A 94 -3.79 22.04 -8.49
C ILE A 94 -4.77 23.12 -8.01
N LEU A 95 -4.27 24.35 -7.75
CA LEU A 95 -5.09 25.47 -7.30
C LEU A 95 -6.15 25.86 -8.33
N LYS A 96 -5.86 25.76 -9.64
CA LYS A 96 -6.86 25.96 -10.69
C LYS A 96 -8.01 24.95 -10.60
N VAL A 97 -7.71 23.67 -10.35
CA VAL A 97 -8.74 22.63 -10.17
C VAL A 97 -9.56 22.90 -8.90
N ILE A 98 -8.91 23.30 -7.81
CA ILE A 98 -9.60 23.64 -6.56
C ILE A 98 -10.58 24.80 -6.79
N ASN A 99 -10.14 25.88 -7.44
CA ASN A 99 -10.99 27.03 -7.75
C ASN A 99 -12.15 26.67 -8.70
N GLN A 100 -11.92 25.77 -9.66
CA GLN A 100 -12.93 25.33 -10.62
C GLN A 100 -14.00 24.44 -9.99
N PHE A 101 -13.61 23.48 -9.16
CA PHE A 101 -14.55 22.59 -8.47
C PHE A 101 -15.21 23.26 -7.26
N ASN A 102 -14.50 24.16 -6.60
CA ASN A 102 -14.91 24.88 -5.38
C ASN A 102 -15.38 23.91 -4.27
N PRO A 103 -14.47 23.07 -3.73
CA PRO A 103 -14.81 22.07 -2.74
C PRO A 103 -15.03 22.65 -1.35
N ASP A 104 -15.85 21.99 -0.52
CA ASP A 104 -15.94 22.23 0.93
C ASP A 104 -14.77 21.55 1.66
N ILE A 105 -14.29 20.39 1.14
CA ILE A 105 -13.20 19.59 1.72
C ILE A 105 -12.31 19.05 0.61
N ILE A 106 -11.02 18.99 0.89
CA ILE A 106 -10.03 18.31 0.04
C ILE A 106 -9.53 17.06 0.74
N HIS A 107 -9.57 15.92 0.04
CA HIS A 107 -9.05 14.64 0.51
C HIS A 107 -7.87 14.21 -0.35
N VAL A 108 -6.69 14.13 0.25
CA VAL A 108 -5.44 13.74 -0.42
C VAL A 108 -5.08 12.31 -0.04
N PHE A 109 -4.91 11.44 -1.04
CA PHE A 109 -4.53 10.04 -0.84
C PHE A 109 -3.02 9.87 -0.90
N GLY A 110 -2.42 9.69 0.28
CA GLY A 110 -0.97 9.52 0.46
C GLY A 110 -0.19 10.83 0.46
N THR A 111 1.09 10.71 0.83
CA THR A 111 2.06 11.81 0.93
C THR A 111 3.13 11.75 -0.17
N GLU A 112 3.04 10.73 -1.05
CA GLU A 112 4.06 10.45 -2.06
C GLU A 112 4.14 11.53 -3.15
N LYS A 113 3.02 12.19 -3.42
CA LYS A 113 2.91 13.27 -4.41
C LYS A 113 2.86 14.65 -3.74
N ILE A 114 2.88 15.66 -4.57
CA ILE A 114 2.91 17.07 -4.15
C ILE A 114 1.57 17.56 -3.57
N PHE A 115 0.50 16.79 -3.74
CA PHE A 115 -0.87 17.24 -3.46
C PHE A 115 -1.06 17.80 -2.05
N GLY A 116 -0.43 17.19 -1.03
CA GLY A 116 -0.55 17.64 0.36
C GLY A 116 0.10 19.01 0.64
N LEU A 117 1.01 19.50 -0.22
CA LEU A 117 1.61 20.84 -0.03
C LEU A 117 0.61 21.98 -0.15
N ILE A 118 -0.56 21.74 -0.74
CA ILE A 118 -1.61 22.76 -0.88
C ILE A 118 -2.13 23.28 0.46
N THR A 119 -1.97 22.51 1.53
CA THR A 119 -2.37 22.94 2.89
C THR A 119 -1.82 24.32 3.27
N SER A 120 -0.64 24.68 2.77
CA SER A 120 0.00 25.96 3.03
C SER A 120 -0.52 27.11 2.15
N PHE A 121 -1.37 26.84 1.15
CA PHE A 121 -1.81 27.82 0.15
C PHE A 121 -3.31 28.13 0.17
N ILE A 122 -4.10 27.36 0.94
CA ILE A 122 -5.55 27.45 0.96
C ILE A 122 -6.10 27.43 2.40
N ARG A 123 -7.34 27.90 2.56
CA ARG A 123 -8.08 27.83 3.83
C ARG A 123 -9.06 26.65 3.88
N ILE A 124 -9.35 26.06 2.73
CA ILE A 124 -10.23 24.88 2.65
C ILE A 124 -9.58 23.74 3.43
N PRO A 125 -10.32 23.06 4.32
CA PRO A 125 -9.76 21.95 5.11
C PRO A 125 -9.27 20.82 4.21
N VAL A 126 -8.06 20.34 4.52
CA VAL A 126 -7.42 19.22 3.81
C VAL A 126 -7.26 18.06 4.78
N VAL A 127 -7.75 16.88 4.40
CA VAL A 127 -7.47 15.63 5.10
C VAL A 127 -6.47 14.79 4.29
N ILE A 128 -5.39 14.37 4.93
CA ILE A 128 -4.39 13.49 4.34
C ILE A 128 -4.69 12.03 4.75
N HIS A 129 -5.03 11.19 3.77
CA HIS A 129 -5.25 9.76 4.01
C HIS A 129 -3.92 9.01 3.89
N LEU A 130 -3.34 8.64 5.02
CA LEU A 130 -2.04 7.98 5.10
C LEU A 130 -2.12 6.55 4.53
N GLN A 131 -1.33 6.28 3.49
CA GLN A 131 -1.21 4.96 2.88
C GLN A 131 0.08 4.27 3.32
N GLY A 132 1.19 4.93 3.11
CA GLY A 132 2.51 4.64 3.63
C GLY A 132 3.16 5.94 4.07
N LEU A 133 4.24 5.85 4.81
CA LEU A 133 5.00 7.01 5.27
C LEU A 133 6.44 6.90 4.77
N ILE A 134 6.82 7.83 3.88
CA ILE A 134 8.10 7.80 3.17
C ILE A 134 9.27 7.99 4.13
N ILE A 135 9.11 8.83 5.17
CA ILE A 135 10.17 9.11 6.14
C ILE A 135 10.62 7.84 6.86
N PRO A 136 9.73 7.05 7.50
CA PRO A 136 10.12 5.78 8.08
C PRO A 136 10.63 4.76 7.03
N TYR A 137 10.07 4.77 5.82
CA TYR A 137 10.54 3.89 4.75
C TYR A 137 11.95 4.27 4.29
N LEU A 138 12.29 5.56 4.28
CA LEU A 138 13.65 6.02 3.99
C LEU A 138 14.62 5.55 5.08
N ASN A 139 14.22 5.58 6.35
CA ASN A 139 15.02 5.06 7.45
C ASN A 139 15.29 3.56 7.34
N ALA A 140 14.30 2.79 6.85
CA ALA A 140 14.40 1.35 6.63
C ALA A 140 14.79 0.97 5.19
N TYR A 141 15.25 1.92 4.38
CA TYR A 141 15.48 1.72 2.94
C TYR A 141 16.50 0.64 2.66
N PHE A 142 17.53 0.54 3.48
CA PHE A 142 18.54 -0.51 3.45
C PHE A 142 18.30 -1.48 4.60
N PRO A 143 17.75 -2.67 4.32
CA PRO A 143 17.64 -3.74 5.32
C PRO A 143 19.00 -4.18 5.86
N PRO A 144 19.04 -4.95 6.94
CA PRO A 144 20.28 -5.54 7.46
C PRO A 144 21.10 -6.22 6.36
N SER A 145 22.39 -5.94 6.31
CA SER A 145 23.36 -6.37 5.32
C SER A 145 23.30 -5.66 3.95
N TYR A 146 22.29 -4.81 3.69
CA TYR A 146 22.25 -4.01 2.47
C TYR A 146 22.86 -2.62 2.69
N SER A 147 23.41 -2.06 1.62
CA SER A 147 24.08 -0.77 1.63
C SER A 147 23.78 0.03 0.34
N PHE A 148 24.32 1.24 0.27
CA PHE A 148 24.23 2.05 -0.94
C PHE A 148 24.89 1.37 -2.17
N VAL A 149 25.90 0.54 -1.95
CA VAL A 149 26.52 -0.24 -3.05
C VAL A 149 25.54 -1.23 -3.66
N ASP A 150 24.71 -1.86 -2.84
CA ASP A 150 23.69 -2.81 -3.32
C ASP A 150 22.61 -2.09 -4.14
N LEU A 151 22.32 -0.83 -3.83
CA LEU A 151 21.42 0.01 -4.63
C LEU A 151 21.96 0.21 -6.05
N LEU A 152 23.27 0.40 -6.21
CA LEU A 152 23.90 0.57 -7.53
C LEU A 152 23.82 -0.68 -8.39
N LEU A 153 23.68 -1.84 -7.76
CA LEU A 153 23.59 -3.16 -8.39
C LEU A 153 22.14 -3.61 -8.65
N GLN A 154 21.16 -2.88 -8.13
CA GLN A 154 19.74 -3.25 -8.23
C GLN A 154 19.21 -3.13 -9.67
N ASP A 155 19.57 -2.07 -10.37
CA ASP A 155 19.12 -1.79 -11.74
C ASP A 155 20.26 -1.93 -12.73
N LYS A 156 19.95 -2.23 -13.98
CA LYS A 156 20.93 -2.22 -15.09
C LYS A 156 21.59 -0.85 -15.31
N SER A 157 21.00 0.23 -14.76
CA SER A 157 21.52 1.60 -14.83
C SER A 157 21.69 2.15 -13.41
N PHE A 158 22.94 2.28 -12.95
CA PHE A 158 23.28 2.87 -11.65
C PHE A 158 22.77 4.31 -11.50
N LEU A 159 22.77 5.10 -12.58
CA LEU A 159 22.24 6.47 -12.58
C LEU A 159 20.73 6.49 -12.29
N LYS A 160 19.99 5.50 -12.78
CA LYS A 160 18.55 5.37 -12.51
C LYS A 160 18.30 5.07 -11.01
N SER A 161 19.08 4.16 -10.44
CA SER A 161 19.00 3.80 -9.02
C SER A 161 19.34 4.99 -8.12
N ILE A 162 20.41 5.72 -8.42
CA ILE A 162 20.79 6.95 -7.68
C ILE A 162 19.68 8.00 -7.78
N ASN A 163 19.17 8.28 -8.97
CA ASN A 163 18.12 9.27 -9.19
C ASN A 163 16.82 8.88 -8.45
N SER A 164 16.48 7.59 -8.43
CA SER A 164 15.35 7.07 -7.68
C SER A 164 15.51 7.31 -6.18
N TYR A 165 16.67 7.00 -5.62
CA TYR A 165 16.97 7.21 -4.20
C TYR A 165 16.98 8.70 -3.80
N ILE A 166 17.58 9.56 -4.64
CA ILE A 166 17.53 11.01 -4.44
C ILE A 166 16.07 11.51 -4.49
N GLY A 167 15.28 11.02 -5.44
CA GLY A 167 13.85 11.29 -5.54
C GLY A 167 13.10 10.89 -4.29
N PHE A 168 13.41 9.71 -3.74
CA PHE A 168 12.83 9.21 -2.49
C PHE A 168 13.17 10.11 -1.29
N LYS A 169 14.44 10.54 -1.15
CA LYS A 169 14.86 11.51 -0.12
C LYS A 169 14.13 12.85 -0.24
N LYS A 170 13.94 13.35 -1.48
CA LYS A 170 13.18 14.59 -1.73
C LYS A 170 11.72 14.42 -1.33
N SER A 171 11.12 13.27 -1.64
CA SER A 171 9.76 12.95 -1.24
C SER A 171 9.61 12.86 0.28
N ALA A 172 10.58 12.30 1.00
CA ALA A 172 10.60 12.28 2.47
C ALA A 172 10.68 13.69 3.07
N LYS A 173 11.49 14.59 2.48
CA LYS A 173 11.54 15.99 2.89
C LYS A 173 10.21 16.70 2.70
N ARG A 174 9.56 16.49 1.55
CA ARG A 174 8.24 17.02 1.25
C ARG A 174 7.16 16.46 2.17
N GLU A 175 7.19 15.15 2.44
CA GLU A 175 6.29 14.52 3.40
C GLU A 175 6.36 15.17 4.78
N LYS A 176 7.58 15.47 5.27
CA LYS A 176 7.75 16.20 6.54
C LYS A 176 7.00 17.54 6.54
N GLU A 177 7.12 18.32 5.46
CA GLU A 177 6.41 19.58 5.31
C GLU A 177 4.88 19.38 5.26
N ILE A 178 4.41 18.38 4.52
CA ILE A 178 2.98 18.03 4.45
C ILE A 178 2.45 17.67 5.84
N LEU A 179 3.15 16.79 6.57
CA LEU A 179 2.72 16.33 7.89
C LEU A 179 2.69 17.47 8.90
N GLN A 180 3.65 18.41 8.87
CA GLN A 180 3.73 19.52 9.79
C GLN A 180 2.66 20.60 9.58
N ASN A 181 2.13 20.71 8.34
CA ASN A 181 1.15 21.73 7.98
C ASN A 181 -0.29 21.20 7.88
N CYS A 182 -0.52 19.91 8.12
CA CYS A 182 -1.85 19.32 8.04
C CYS A 182 -2.48 19.14 9.42
N ASN A 183 -3.75 19.54 9.55
CA ASN A 183 -4.52 19.42 10.80
C ASN A 183 -5.43 18.21 10.85
N PHE A 184 -5.67 17.53 9.72
CA PHE A 184 -6.58 16.40 9.64
C PHE A 184 -5.91 15.22 8.93
N PHE A 185 -5.82 14.10 9.62
CA PHE A 185 -5.31 12.86 9.07
C PHE A 185 -6.37 11.78 9.10
N MET A 186 -6.29 10.89 8.12
CA MET A 186 -7.06 9.66 8.06
C MET A 186 -6.08 8.51 7.84
N GLY A 187 -6.28 7.40 8.54
CA GLY A 187 -5.38 6.26 8.41
C GLY A 187 -5.96 5.00 9.03
N ARG A 188 -5.16 3.95 9.10
CA ARG A 188 -5.63 2.58 9.34
C ARG A 188 -4.95 1.86 10.48
N THR A 189 -3.84 2.41 10.97
CA THR A 189 -2.98 1.74 11.93
C THR A 189 -2.61 2.66 13.08
N ASP A 190 -2.33 2.10 14.24
CA ASP A 190 -1.80 2.85 15.38
C ASP A 190 -0.43 3.47 15.03
N TRP A 191 0.32 2.81 14.15
CA TRP A 191 1.63 3.29 13.72
C TRP A 191 1.55 4.59 12.92
N ASP A 192 0.69 4.68 11.91
CA ASP A 192 0.55 5.92 11.12
C ASP A 192 -0.12 7.04 11.93
N HIS A 193 -1.04 6.70 12.85
CA HIS A 193 -1.60 7.63 13.83
C HIS A 193 -0.50 8.24 14.72
N ARG A 194 0.36 7.41 15.33
CA ARG A 194 1.43 7.89 16.21
C ARG A 194 2.43 8.76 15.46
N ILE A 195 2.79 8.40 14.22
CA ILE A 195 3.70 9.19 13.41
C ILE A 195 3.07 10.53 13.00
N SER A 196 1.79 10.56 12.60
CA SER A 196 1.11 11.83 12.30
C SER A 196 1.11 12.76 13.50
N LYS A 197 0.84 12.23 14.71
CA LYS A 197 0.89 12.99 15.96
C LYS A 197 2.30 13.46 16.35
N LEU A 198 3.34 12.74 15.96
CA LEU A 198 4.72 13.15 16.18
C LEU A 198 5.08 14.42 15.37
N TYR A 199 4.54 14.56 14.16
CA TYR A 199 4.78 15.72 13.30
C TYR A 199 3.76 16.85 13.47
N SER A 200 2.54 16.53 13.84
CA SER A 200 1.44 17.47 14.06
C SER A 200 0.65 17.05 15.33
N PRO A 201 1.12 17.40 16.53
CA PRO A 201 0.56 16.95 17.80
C PRO A 201 -0.93 17.28 17.99
N ASP A 202 -1.35 18.47 17.54
CA ASP A 202 -2.69 19.00 17.69
C ASP A 202 -3.66 18.54 16.56
N SER A 203 -3.15 17.83 15.56
CA SER A 203 -3.96 17.35 14.45
C SER A 203 -5.06 16.39 14.92
N LYS A 204 -6.18 16.37 14.21
CA LYS A 204 -7.25 15.37 14.41
C LYS A 204 -7.02 14.17 13.51
N TYR A 205 -7.03 12.97 14.09
CA TYR A 205 -6.87 11.72 13.34
C TYR A 205 -8.19 10.97 13.30
N PHE A 206 -8.58 10.51 12.10
CA PHE A 206 -9.75 9.70 11.85
C PHE A 206 -9.30 8.28 11.45
N TYR A 207 -9.70 7.29 12.22
CA TYR A 207 -9.48 5.91 11.83
C TYR A 207 -10.45 5.56 10.69
N CYS A 208 -9.92 5.03 9.59
CA CYS A 208 -10.70 4.60 8.44
C CYS A 208 -10.06 3.37 7.79
N GLY A 209 -10.82 2.28 7.70
CA GLY A 209 -10.40 1.10 6.96
C GLY A 209 -10.30 1.36 5.45
N GLU A 210 -9.72 0.42 4.73
CA GLU A 210 -9.70 0.45 3.26
C GLU A 210 -10.63 -0.61 2.67
N MET A 211 -11.21 -0.31 1.50
CA MET A 211 -11.96 -1.29 0.73
C MET A 211 -10.98 -2.16 -0.04
N LEU A 212 -11.15 -3.47 0.06
CA LEU A 212 -10.39 -4.40 -0.77
C LEU A 212 -11.03 -4.49 -2.17
N ARG A 213 -10.36 -5.20 -3.05
CA ARG A 213 -10.88 -5.54 -4.38
C ARG A 213 -12.03 -6.54 -4.26
N ASP A 214 -13.03 -6.43 -5.12
CA ASP A 214 -14.29 -7.18 -5.00
C ASP A 214 -14.09 -8.71 -4.97
N GLU A 215 -13.09 -9.24 -5.67
CA GLU A 215 -12.77 -10.68 -5.73
C GLU A 215 -12.51 -11.29 -4.36
N PHE A 216 -11.93 -10.53 -3.42
CA PHE A 216 -11.63 -11.02 -2.09
C PHE A 216 -12.87 -11.05 -1.17
N TYR A 217 -13.86 -10.18 -1.41
CA TYR A 217 -15.15 -10.24 -0.71
C TYR A 217 -16.01 -11.40 -1.20
N LEU A 218 -15.97 -11.66 -2.52
CA LEU A 218 -16.80 -12.69 -3.16
C LEU A 218 -16.19 -14.08 -3.06
N SER A 219 -14.94 -14.20 -2.62
CA SER A 219 -14.28 -15.49 -2.50
C SER A 219 -14.86 -16.32 -1.37
N GLU A 220 -15.11 -17.59 -1.68
CA GLU A 220 -15.33 -18.62 -0.66
C GLU A 220 -14.14 -18.64 0.31
N PRO A 221 -14.37 -18.94 1.61
CA PRO A 221 -13.30 -19.06 2.59
C PRO A 221 -12.21 -20.02 2.13
N TRP A 222 -10.99 -19.75 2.61
CA TRP A 222 -9.90 -20.70 2.49
C TRP A 222 -10.22 -21.97 3.30
N GLU A 223 -9.98 -23.09 2.67
CA GLU A 223 -10.09 -24.40 3.32
C GLU A 223 -8.70 -25.00 3.48
N ASN A 224 -8.44 -25.55 4.65
CA ASN A 224 -7.21 -26.30 4.85
C ASN A 224 -7.25 -27.54 3.97
N LYS A 225 -6.33 -27.62 3.03
CA LYS A 225 -6.19 -28.79 2.20
C LYS A 225 -5.40 -29.83 2.98
N THR A 226 -5.91 -31.06 2.99
CA THR A 226 -5.11 -32.22 3.43
C THR A 226 -3.73 -32.09 2.81
N LEU A 227 -2.68 -32.23 3.63
CA LEU A 227 -1.30 -32.15 3.21
C LEU A 227 -1.13 -32.93 1.90
N GLY A 228 -1.15 -32.21 0.78
CA GLY A 228 -0.74 -32.76 -0.50
C GLY A 228 0.73 -33.12 -0.43
N VAL A 229 1.22 -33.85 -1.42
CA VAL A 229 2.64 -34.23 -1.51
C VAL A 229 3.56 -33.01 -1.46
N VAL A 230 3.07 -31.81 -1.83
CA VAL A 230 3.85 -30.55 -1.91
C VAL A 230 3.12 -29.40 -1.18
N ILE A 231 3.78 -28.83 -0.18
CA ILE A 231 3.29 -27.67 0.58
C ILE A 231 3.43 -26.39 -0.28
N GLN A 232 2.36 -25.67 -0.46
CA GLN A 232 2.36 -24.41 -1.21
C GLN A 232 2.45 -23.24 -0.25
N ILE A 233 3.49 -22.39 -0.37
CA ILE A 233 3.65 -21.14 0.37
C ILE A 233 3.52 -19.99 -0.62
N THR A 234 2.84 -18.92 -0.24
CA THR A 234 2.68 -17.75 -1.11
C THR A 234 3.20 -16.49 -0.44
N SER A 235 3.89 -15.66 -1.22
CA SER A 235 4.27 -14.29 -0.89
C SER A 235 3.95 -13.36 -2.05
N THR A 236 3.61 -12.10 -1.74
CA THR A 236 3.54 -11.02 -2.73
C THR A 236 4.48 -9.92 -2.30
N ILE A 237 5.43 -9.58 -3.14
CA ILE A 237 6.42 -8.53 -2.86
C ILE A 237 6.57 -7.60 -4.06
N SER A 238 7.11 -6.42 -3.83
CA SER A 238 7.55 -5.50 -4.87
C SER A 238 9.07 -5.34 -4.85
N SER A 239 9.62 -4.64 -5.83
CA SER A 239 11.07 -4.56 -6.05
C SER A 239 11.94 -3.86 -4.98
N PRO A 240 11.46 -2.94 -4.10
CA PRO A 240 12.32 -2.33 -3.10
C PRO A 240 12.95 -3.35 -2.15
N MET A 241 14.23 -3.14 -1.78
CA MET A 241 15.00 -4.04 -0.91
C MET A 241 14.30 -4.32 0.42
N TYR A 242 13.66 -3.29 1.01
CA TYR A 242 12.93 -3.42 2.28
C TYR A 242 11.70 -4.33 2.21
N LYS A 243 11.34 -4.86 1.04
CA LYS A 243 10.26 -5.85 0.90
C LYS A 243 10.70 -7.29 1.21
N GLY A 244 11.98 -7.52 1.50
CA GLY A 244 12.47 -8.73 2.15
C GLY A 244 12.56 -9.96 1.27
N ALA A 245 12.92 -9.82 -0.01
CA ALA A 245 13.20 -10.95 -0.89
C ALA A 245 14.30 -11.86 -0.34
N ASP A 246 15.30 -11.29 0.33
CA ASP A 246 16.39 -12.03 1.00
C ASP A 246 15.89 -12.87 2.18
N LEU A 247 14.91 -12.37 2.95
CA LEU A 247 14.31 -13.12 4.06
C LEU A 247 13.57 -14.36 3.53
N ILE A 248 12.87 -14.24 2.40
CA ILE A 248 12.22 -15.38 1.72
C ILE A 248 13.28 -16.46 1.37
N LEU A 249 14.36 -16.06 0.70
CA LEU A 249 15.42 -17.01 0.28
C LEU A 249 16.10 -17.69 1.46
N LYS A 250 16.46 -16.93 2.50
CA LYS A 250 17.06 -17.47 3.75
C LYS A 250 16.11 -18.44 4.45
N THR A 251 14.85 -18.11 4.57
CA THR A 251 13.83 -18.96 5.19
C THR A 251 13.64 -20.25 4.37
N ALA A 252 13.53 -20.13 3.05
CA ALA A 252 13.40 -21.29 2.15
C ALA A 252 14.60 -22.23 2.24
N GLN A 253 15.83 -21.69 2.35
CA GLN A 253 17.02 -22.49 2.55
C GLN A 253 16.98 -23.27 3.87
N ILE A 254 16.51 -22.64 4.96
CA ILE A 254 16.38 -23.32 6.26
C ILE A 254 15.33 -24.43 6.17
N LEU A 255 14.16 -24.16 5.58
CA LEU A 255 13.14 -25.17 5.35
C LEU A 255 13.71 -26.37 4.56
N LYS A 256 14.43 -26.10 3.47
CA LYS A 256 15.01 -27.11 2.59
C LYS A 256 16.07 -27.98 3.28
N THR A 257 16.89 -27.38 4.15
CA THR A 257 18.07 -28.04 4.75
C THR A 257 17.85 -28.60 6.15
N LYS A 258 16.86 -28.06 6.89
CA LYS A 258 16.64 -28.40 8.30
C LYS A 258 15.30 -29.08 8.58
N THR A 259 14.41 -29.16 7.58
CA THR A 259 13.12 -29.83 7.71
C THR A 259 12.96 -30.92 6.65
N LYS A 260 11.93 -31.78 6.83
CA LYS A 260 11.55 -32.79 5.82
C LYS A 260 10.41 -32.30 4.94
N LEU A 261 10.06 -31.01 4.98
CA LEU A 261 8.96 -30.47 4.21
C LEU A 261 9.28 -30.49 2.71
N ASN A 262 8.41 -31.11 1.94
CA ASN A 262 8.40 -30.95 0.50
C ASN A 262 7.52 -29.76 0.15
N PHE A 263 8.10 -28.65 -0.31
CA PHE A 263 7.38 -27.40 -0.53
C PHE A 263 7.75 -26.70 -1.84
N GLU A 264 6.85 -25.86 -2.29
CA GLU A 264 7.03 -24.87 -3.34
C GLU A 264 6.60 -23.49 -2.79
N TRP A 265 7.47 -22.50 -2.93
CA TRP A 265 7.21 -21.14 -2.49
C TRP A 265 6.98 -20.21 -3.67
N ASN A 266 5.75 -19.82 -3.88
CA ASN A 266 5.35 -18.97 -5.01
C ASN A 266 5.42 -17.49 -4.63
N VAL A 267 6.24 -16.73 -5.34
CA VAL A 267 6.45 -15.29 -5.13
C VAL A 267 5.87 -14.52 -6.31
N TYR A 268 4.90 -13.67 -6.02
CA TYR A 268 4.21 -12.82 -6.97
C TYR A 268 4.61 -11.35 -6.82
N GLY A 269 4.42 -10.54 -7.88
CA GLY A 269 4.62 -9.10 -7.89
C GLY A 269 5.99 -8.64 -8.37
N ILE A 270 6.93 -9.57 -8.58
CA ILE A 270 8.27 -9.32 -9.16
C ILE A 270 8.60 -10.34 -10.24
N ASN A 271 9.50 -9.95 -11.15
CA ASN A 271 9.95 -10.83 -12.24
C ASN A 271 11.32 -11.47 -11.96
N GLU A 272 12.06 -10.99 -10.97
CA GLU A 272 13.40 -11.48 -10.64
C GLU A 272 13.76 -11.15 -9.18
N MET A 273 14.69 -11.92 -8.60
CA MET A 273 15.27 -11.73 -7.26
C MET A 273 16.80 -11.57 -7.31
N ASN A 274 17.38 -11.19 -8.43
CA ASN A 274 18.82 -11.21 -8.68
C ASN A 274 19.65 -10.55 -7.59
N LEU A 275 19.21 -9.39 -7.06
CA LEU A 275 19.92 -8.70 -5.99
C LEU A 275 19.90 -9.52 -4.68
N ALA A 276 18.76 -10.08 -4.32
CA ALA A 276 18.62 -10.90 -3.12
C ALA A 276 19.43 -12.20 -3.26
N GLU A 277 19.39 -12.86 -4.41
CA GLU A 277 20.21 -14.06 -4.69
C GLU A 277 21.70 -13.77 -4.58
N LYS A 278 22.16 -12.66 -5.20
CA LYS A 278 23.57 -12.24 -5.10
C LYS A 278 23.96 -11.91 -3.67
N LYS A 279 23.08 -11.24 -2.91
CA LYS A 279 23.35 -10.82 -1.54
C LYS A 279 23.40 -11.98 -0.56
N THR A 280 22.53 -12.96 -0.74
CA THR A 280 22.44 -14.14 0.14
C THR A 280 23.33 -15.30 -0.31
N GLY A 281 23.75 -15.33 -1.57
CA GLY A 281 24.39 -16.50 -2.19
C GLY A 281 23.41 -17.66 -2.43
N ILE A 282 22.10 -17.43 -2.28
CA ILE A 282 21.06 -18.46 -2.37
C ILE A 282 20.29 -18.25 -3.68
N LEU A 283 20.38 -19.20 -4.61
CA LEU A 283 19.58 -19.17 -5.83
C LEU A 283 18.14 -19.66 -5.55
N SER A 284 17.14 -18.91 -5.97
CA SER A 284 15.72 -19.24 -5.79
C SER A 284 15.37 -20.66 -6.26
N LYS A 285 15.87 -21.06 -7.42
CA LYS A 285 15.67 -22.40 -7.99
C LYS A 285 16.19 -23.54 -7.11
N ASN A 286 17.24 -23.30 -6.32
CA ASN A 286 17.86 -24.30 -5.45
C ASN A 286 17.09 -24.53 -4.15
N VAL A 287 16.22 -23.58 -3.77
CA VAL A 287 15.46 -23.61 -2.52
C VAL A 287 13.95 -23.65 -2.74
N SER A 288 13.50 -24.16 -3.88
CA SER A 288 12.07 -24.36 -4.24
C SER A 288 11.27 -23.04 -4.24
N VAL A 289 11.91 -21.89 -4.49
CA VAL A 289 11.24 -20.58 -4.66
C VAL A 289 10.98 -20.33 -6.15
N GLN A 290 9.72 -20.09 -6.50
CA GLN A 290 9.24 -19.85 -7.85
C GLN A 290 8.81 -18.38 -8.00
N ILE A 291 9.45 -17.63 -8.89
CA ILE A 291 9.09 -16.25 -9.21
C ILE A 291 8.00 -16.28 -10.29
N LYS A 292 6.78 -15.85 -9.94
CA LYS A 292 5.59 -15.99 -10.78
C LYS A 292 5.22 -14.70 -11.53
N GLY A 293 5.98 -13.62 -11.33
CA GLY A 293 5.67 -12.33 -11.95
C GLY A 293 4.44 -11.64 -11.37
N VAL A 294 3.95 -10.66 -12.12
CA VAL A 294 2.76 -9.88 -11.75
C VAL A 294 1.52 -10.57 -12.33
N ILE A 295 0.50 -10.77 -11.50
CA ILE A 295 -0.76 -11.42 -11.87
C ILE A 295 -1.97 -10.54 -11.50
N SER A 296 -3.13 -10.83 -12.06
CA SER A 296 -4.38 -10.13 -11.73
C SER A 296 -4.86 -10.47 -10.31
N SER A 297 -5.78 -9.64 -9.77
CA SER A 297 -6.42 -9.89 -8.47
C SER A 297 -7.15 -11.23 -8.40
N SER A 298 -7.85 -11.59 -9.47
CA SER A 298 -8.55 -12.88 -9.58
C SER A 298 -7.59 -14.07 -9.56
N GLU A 299 -6.46 -13.97 -10.27
CA GLU A 299 -5.42 -15.01 -10.25
C GLU A 299 -4.75 -15.11 -8.89
N LEU A 300 -4.46 -13.96 -8.24
CA LEU A 300 -3.90 -13.94 -6.90
C LEU A 300 -4.85 -14.57 -5.89
N CYS A 301 -6.14 -14.26 -5.94
CA CYS A 301 -7.14 -14.87 -5.07
C CYS A 301 -7.15 -16.40 -5.23
N LYS A 302 -7.10 -16.90 -6.46
CA LYS A 302 -7.01 -18.36 -6.75
C LYS A 302 -5.70 -18.97 -6.24
N ALA A 303 -4.58 -18.27 -6.39
CA ALA A 303 -3.27 -18.73 -5.91
C ALA A 303 -3.23 -18.82 -4.38
N LEU A 304 -3.73 -17.80 -3.68
CA LEU A 304 -3.86 -17.80 -2.24
C LEU A 304 -4.72 -18.97 -1.74
N LYS A 305 -5.87 -19.21 -2.33
CA LYS A 305 -6.76 -20.34 -1.98
C LYS A 305 -6.11 -21.72 -2.16
N LYS A 306 -5.10 -21.82 -3.02
CA LYS A 306 -4.34 -23.07 -3.25
C LYS A 306 -3.18 -23.24 -2.28
N SER A 307 -2.84 -22.23 -1.51
CA SER A 307 -1.68 -22.24 -0.63
C SER A 307 -2.03 -22.65 0.80
N HIS A 308 -1.03 -23.09 1.56
CA HIS A 308 -1.16 -23.52 2.95
C HIS A 308 -0.97 -22.36 3.92
N CYS A 309 -0.11 -21.40 3.57
CA CYS A 309 0.07 -20.16 4.31
C CYS A 309 0.54 -19.02 3.41
N TYR A 310 0.29 -17.79 3.87
CA TYR A 310 0.82 -16.57 3.29
C TYR A 310 1.96 -16.03 4.17
N PHE A 311 3.09 -15.70 3.55
CA PHE A 311 4.24 -15.13 4.24
C PHE A 311 4.53 -13.72 3.75
N HIS A 312 4.56 -12.74 4.67
CA HIS A 312 4.91 -11.35 4.41
C HIS A 312 6.27 -11.02 5.03
N SER A 313 7.24 -10.63 4.21
CA SER A 313 8.66 -10.55 4.56
C SER A 313 9.22 -9.14 4.77
N SER A 314 8.40 -8.10 4.68
CA SER A 314 8.87 -6.70 4.67
C SER A 314 9.66 -6.32 5.91
N TYR A 315 10.66 -5.44 5.74
CA TYR A 315 11.40 -4.79 6.83
C TYR A 315 10.73 -3.49 7.31
N ILE A 316 9.79 -2.97 6.53
CA ILE A 316 8.91 -1.86 6.86
C ILE A 316 7.65 -1.95 6.00
N ASP A 317 6.49 -1.78 6.61
CA ASP A 317 5.21 -1.64 5.92
C ASP A 317 4.19 -0.96 6.83
N ASN A 318 3.15 -0.33 6.27
CA ASN A 318 2.06 0.23 7.06
C ASN A 318 0.88 -0.76 7.16
N SER A 319 0.09 -0.80 6.11
CA SER A 319 -1.09 -1.67 6.00
C SER A 319 -1.07 -2.34 4.61
N PRO A 320 -0.25 -3.42 4.44
CA PRO A 320 -0.11 -4.07 3.15
C PRO A 320 -1.42 -4.78 2.75
N ASN A 321 -1.96 -4.41 1.60
CA ASN A 321 -3.18 -5.01 1.04
C ASN A 321 -3.08 -6.53 0.97
N SER A 322 -1.91 -7.05 0.69
CA SER A 322 -1.67 -8.50 0.57
C SER A 322 -1.95 -9.27 1.86
N ILE A 323 -1.63 -8.70 3.04
CA ILE A 323 -2.03 -9.27 4.33
C ILE A 323 -3.56 -9.18 4.50
N CYS A 324 -4.13 -8.01 4.21
CA CYS A 324 -5.58 -7.80 4.32
C CYS A 324 -6.37 -8.75 3.42
N GLU A 325 -5.90 -8.97 2.20
CA GLU A 325 -6.48 -9.88 1.21
C GLU A 325 -6.37 -11.35 1.65
N ALA A 326 -5.20 -11.77 2.15
CA ALA A 326 -5.02 -13.12 2.69
C ALA A 326 -5.91 -13.37 3.92
N GLN A 327 -6.01 -12.38 4.82
CA GLN A 327 -6.92 -12.45 5.98
C GLN A 327 -8.39 -12.47 5.56
N MET A 328 -8.77 -11.70 4.53
CA MET A 328 -10.16 -11.69 4.02
C MET A 328 -10.59 -13.05 3.48
N ILE A 329 -9.69 -13.78 2.86
CA ILE A 329 -9.94 -15.17 2.41
C ILE A 329 -9.99 -16.12 3.63
N GLY A 330 -9.38 -15.78 4.75
CA GLY A 330 -9.26 -16.66 5.92
C GLY A 330 -8.05 -17.57 5.89
N MET A 331 -6.99 -17.16 5.21
CA MET A 331 -5.74 -17.87 5.09
C MET A 331 -4.85 -17.60 6.29
N PRO A 332 -4.09 -18.59 6.82
CA PRO A 332 -3.07 -18.35 7.84
C PRO A 332 -1.99 -17.39 7.30
N VAL A 333 -1.75 -16.31 8.04
CA VAL A 333 -0.77 -15.29 7.70
C VAL A 333 0.39 -15.34 8.69
N ILE A 334 1.60 -15.39 8.17
CA ILE A 334 2.85 -15.18 8.91
C ILE A 334 3.46 -13.87 8.40
N SER A 335 3.82 -12.97 9.29
CA SER A 335 4.37 -11.67 8.90
C SER A 335 5.46 -11.20 9.85
N THR A 336 6.40 -10.45 9.32
CA THR A 336 7.30 -9.64 10.15
C THR A 336 6.51 -8.58 10.92
N ASN A 337 6.89 -8.33 12.17
CA ASN A 337 6.26 -7.32 13.04
C ASN A 337 6.96 -5.97 12.84
N VAL A 338 6.56 -5.26 11.78
CA VAL A 338 7.15 -3.96 11.40
C VAL A 338 6.07 -2.95 11.06
N GLY A 339 6.35 -1.67 11.33
CA GLY A 339 5.45 -0.57 11.00
C GLY A 339 4.03 -0.75 11.57
N GLY A 340 3.02 -0.69 10.72
CA GLY A 340 1.61 -0.80 11.12
C GLY A 340 1.05 -2.22 11.15
N ILE A 341 1.84 -3.24 10.85
CA ILE A 341 1.36 -4.64 10.71
C ILE A 341 0.74 -5.16 12.01
N SER A 342 1.24 -4.76 13.18
CA SER A 342 0.64 -5.14 14.47
C SER A 342 -0.78 -4.61 14.69
N SER A 343 -1.23 -3.62 13.90
CA SER A 343 -2.64 -3.20 13.88
C SER A 343 -3.54 -4.14 13.06
N LEU A 344 -2.95 -4.99 12.22
CA LEU A 344 -3.67 -5.93 11.35
C LEU A 344 -3.69 -7.34 11.91
N ILE A 345 -2.65 -7.72 12.67
CA ILE A 345 -2.43 -9.08 13.16
C ILE A 345 -2.27 -9.05 14.68
N GLU A 346 -3.09 -9.83 15.36
CA GLU A 346 -2.91 -10.22 16.75
C GLU A 346 -2.18 -11.57 16.77
N HIS A 347 -0.95 -11.55 17.31
CA HIS A 347 -0.06 -12.72 17.31
C HIS A 347 -0.69 -13.96 17.96
N ASN A 348 -0.56 -15.11 17.31
CA ASN A 348 -1.16 -16.40 17.68
C ASN A 348 -2.69 -16.44 17.69
N LYS A 349 -3.37 -15.38 17.23
CA LYS A 349 -4.82 -15.34 17.20
C LYS A 349 -5.39 -15.06 15.80
N THR A 350 -4.92 -14.03 15.12
CA THR A 350 -5.34 -13.69 13.76
C THR A 350 -4.21 -13.81 12.73
N GLY A 351 -3.09 -14.39 13.13
CA GLY A 351 -1.87 -14.61 12.36
C GLY A 351 -0.67 -14.69 13.26
N ILE A 352 0.50 -14.84 12.65
CA ILE A 352 1.79 -14.93 13.34
C ILE A 352 2.58 -13.66 13.06
N LEU A 353 3.11 -13.05 14.12
CA LEU A 353 4.08 -11.96 14.05
C LEU A 353 5.45 -12.47 14.49
N LEU A 354 6.49 -12.14 13.74
CA LEU A 354 7.88 -12.48 14.05
C LEU A 354 8.80 -11.26 13.86
N PRO A 355 9.97 -11.22 14.51
CA PRO A 355 10.96 -10.19 14.28
C PRO A 355 11.37 -10.13 12.80
N SER A 356 11.66 -8.94 12.30
CA SER A 356 12.26 -8.81 10.97
C SER A 356 13.65 -9.44 10.97
N ASN A 357 14.07 -10.00 9.82
CA ASN A 357 15.38 -10.64 9.66
C ASN A 357 15.62 -11.89 10.55
N ASP A 358 14.56 -12.62 10.92
CA ASP A 358 14.67 -13.91 11.58
C ASP A 358 14.14 -15.07 10.72
N PRO A 359 14.96 -15.60 9.81
CA PRO A 359 14.56 -16.69 8.92
C PRO A 359 14.38 -18.03 9.65
N PHE A 360 15.02 -18.22 10.82
CA PHE A 360 14.88 -19.45 11.61
C PHE A 360 13.51 -19.52 12.25
N LEU A 361 13.06 -18.45 12.88
CA LEU A 361 11.73 -18.38 13.48
C LEU A 361 10.64 -18.43 12.39
N ALA A 362 10.87 -17.79 11.24
CA ALA A 362 9.98 -17.88 10.10
C ALA A 362 9.80 -19.33 9.61
N ALA A 363 10.89 -20.07 9.44
CA ALA A 363 10.86 -21.48 9.07
C ALA A 363 10.15 -22.35 10.11
N SER A 364 10.37 -22.07 11.41
CA SER A 364 9.71 -22.76 12.52
C SER A 364 8.18 -22.56 12.47
N TYR A 365 7.70 -21.33 12.32
CA TYR A 365 6.27 -21.04 12.25
C TYR A 365 5.60 -21.61 10.99
N ILE A 366 6.28 -21.56 9.83
CA ILE A 366 5.78 -22.23 8.62
C ILE A 366 5.59 -23.73 8.89
N THR A 367 6.60 -24.38 9.51
CA THR A 367 6.54 -25.79 9.87
C THR A 367 5.41 -26.09 10.86
N GLN A 368 5.20 -25.23 11.85
CA GLN A 368 4.12 -25.35 12.83
C GLN A 368 2.73 -25.29 12.15
N ILE A 369 2.50 -24.28 11.28
CA ILE A 369 1.22 -24.13 10.56
C ILE A 369 0.95 -25.35 9.69
N VAL A 370 1.96 -25.85 8.99
CA VAL A 370 1.82 -27.00 8.10
C VAL A 370 1.51 -28.27 8.86
N ASN A 371 2.14 -28.48 10.02
CA ASN A 371 2.00 -29.70 10.82
C ASN A 371 0.81 -29.67 11.79
N ASN A 372 0.23 -28.50 12.05
CA ASN A 372 -0.92 -28.32 12.95
C ASN A 372 -2.10 -27.71 12.20
N GLN A 373 -2.92 -28.56 11.63
CA GLN A 373 -4.07 -28.14 10.82
C GLN A 373 -5.13 -27.38 11.61
N ASP A 374 -5.39 -27.79 12.84
CA ASP A 374 -6.40 -27.13 13.70
C ASP A 374 -5.96 -25.72 14.03
N PHE A 375 -4.70 -25.52 14.34
CA PHE A 375 -4.12 -24.20 14.57
C PHE A 375 -4.17 -23.31 13.32
N ALA A 376 -3.85 -23.87 12.15
CA ALA A 376 -3.94 -23.14 10.87
C ALA A 376 -5.37 -22.70 10.57
N ILE A 377 -6.37 -23.59 10.78
CA ILE A 377 -7.80 -23.32 10.60
C ILE A 377 -8.27 -22.23 11.57
N GLU A 378 -7.89 -22.32 12.84
CA GLU A 378 -8.26 -21.34 13.85
C GLU A 378 -7.72 -19.95 13.54
N LEU A 379 -6.42 -19.85 13.20
CA LEU A 379 -5.80 -18.59 12.73
C LEU A 379 -6.56 -18.00 11.55
N GLY A 380 -6.85 -18.80 10.54
CA GLY A 380 -7.56 -18.37 9.35
C GLY A 380 -8.97 -17.87 9.64
N LYS A 381 -9.76 -18.58 10.45
CA LYS A 381 -11.11 -18.18 10.87
C LYS A 381 -11.10 -16.85 11.62
N ASN A 382 -10.19 -16.70 12.58
CA ASN A 382 -10.06 -15.47 13.38
C ASN A 382 -9.59 -14.30 12.50
N ALA A 383 -8.64 -14.53 11.59
CA ALA A 383 -8.16 -13.55 10.62
C ALA A 383 -9.32 -13.05 9.75
N ARG A 384 -10.13 -13.97 9.17
CA ARG A 384 -11.29 -13.61 8.35
C ARG A 384 -12.33 -12.81 9.12
N LYS A 385 -12.65 -13.22 10.35
CA LYS A 385 -13.62 -12.50 11.21
C LYS A 385 -13.14 -11.05 11.44
N SER A 386 -11.88 -10.85 11.73
CA SER A 386 -11.28 -9.53 11.92
C SER A 386 -11.28 -8.72 10.62
N ALA A 387 -10.90 -9.35 9.49
CA ALA A 387 -10.86 -8.71 8.18
C ALA A 387 -12.26 -8.27 7.70
N LEU A 388 -13.27 -9.11 7.84
CA LEU A 388 -14.66 -8.80 7.48
C LEU A 388 -15.18 -7.57 8.24
N LYS A 389 -14.81 -7.39 9.51
CA LYS A 389 -15.16 -6.20 10.30
C LYS A 389 -14.39 -4.98 9.82
N ARG A 390 -13.04 -5.10 9.67
CA ARG A 390 -12.16 -4.00 9.30
C ARG A 390 -12.42 -3.46 7.89
N HIS A 391 -12.76 -4.34 6.96
CA HIS A 391 -13.00 -4.01 5.56
C HIS A 391 -14.49 -3.97 5.18
N ASN A 392 -15.39 -3.81 6.17
CA ASN A 392 -16.82 -3.67 5.90
C ASN A 392 -17.08 -2.37 5.13
N LYS A 393 -17.60 -2.50 3.90
CA LYS A 393 -17.80 -1.37 2.97
C LYS A 393 -18.70 -0.29 3.55
N GLU A 394 -19.80 -0.67 4.24
CA GLU A 394 -20.74 0.28 4.81
C GLU A 394 -20.14 1.04 6.00
N LEU A 395 -19.39 0.35 6.87
CA LEU A 395 -18.69 0.98 7.99
C LEU A 395 -17.64 1.97 7.48
N ILE A 396 -16.85 1.59 6.47
CA ILE A 396 -15.84 2.47 5.87
C ILE A 396 -16.49 3.74 5.30
N ILE A 397 -17.58 3.62 4.55
CA ILE A 397 -18.30 4.78 4.00
C ILE A 397 -18.85 5.64 5.13
N THR A 398 -19.43 5.03 6.16
CA THR A 398 -19.96 5.74 7.32
C THR A 398 -18.87 6.53 8.04
N ASP A 399 -17.69 5.93 8.25
CA ASP A 399 -16.56 6.57 8.92
C ASP A 399 -15.99 7.73 8.10
N ILE A 400 -15.90 7.58 6.77
CA ILE A 400 -15.48 8.66 5.87
C ILE A 400 -16.48 9.84 5.90
N ILE A 401 -17.78 9.56 5.82
CA ILE A 401 -18.81 10.60 5.87
C ILE A 401 -18.78 11.32 7.21
N LYS A 402 -18.67 10.60 8.33
CA LYS A 402 -18.52 11.20 9.66
C LYS A 402 -17.29 12.08 9.75
N ALA A 403 -16.16 11.64 9.19
CA ALA A 403 -14.94 12.44 9.15
C ALA A 403 -15.16 13.72 8.34
N TYR A 404 -15.75 13.65 7.16
CA TYR A 404 -16.05 14.84 6.34
C TYR A 404 -17.00 15.80 7.06
N THR A 405 -18.08 15.30 7.67
CA THR A 405 -18.99 16.14 8.44
C THR A 405 -18.27 16.85 9.59
N SER A 406 -17.48 16.11 10.37
CA SER A 406 -16.73 16.68 11.49
C SER A 406 -15.65 17.70 11.07
N ILE A 407 -15.03 17.51 9.90
CA ILE A 407 -14.06 18.46 9.33
C ILE A 407 -14.76 19.74 8.88
N ASN A 408 -15.92 19.61 8.21
CA ASN A 408 -16.69 20.76 7.71
C ASN A 408 -17.20 21.62 8.87
N GLU A 409 -17.77 20.99 9.91
CA GLU A 409 -18.24 21.68 11.11
C GLU A 409 -17.14 22.40 11.90
N SER A 410 -15.91 21.91 11.84
CA SER A 410 -14.74 22.53 12.50
C SER A 410 -14.24 23.77 11.77
N ASN A 411 -14.72 24.05 10.56
CA ASN A 411 -14.29 25.13 9.69
C ASN A 411 -15.37 26.26 9.59
N GLU A 412 -16.60 25.98 10.05
CA GLU A 412 -17.66 26.99 10.26
C GLU A 412 -17.45 27.72 11.60
#